data_35cd421c3c1c37227c86326aebfd369e
#
_entry.id   35cd421c3c1c37227c86326aebfd369e
#
_cell.length_a   1.000
_cell.length_b   1.000
_cell.length_c   1.000
_cell.angle_alpha   90.00
_cell.angle_beta   90.00
_cell.angle_gamma   90.00
#
_symmetry.space_group_name_H-M   'P 1'
#
loop_
_entity.id
_entity.type
_entity.pdbx_description
1 polymer ?
#
loop_
_entity_poly.entity_id
_entity_poly.type
_entity_poly.pdbx_seq_one_letter_code
_entity_poly.pdbx_strand_id
1 'polypeptide(L)'
;MQTILIIGGAGFMGCNFSEYFLKKGYRIISYDIKESRIKNENLINIIGNSKESYKFKEIFEKYKIDIVIYTLTSFIVVDENESYQELISENFTPIIDLFEYMKKNNTEKFIYISSGGSIYGKTTEPAKENTPKLPISFYGWLKDVAESYIQYIGRINKNFKYLIFRPSNVYGKYQSLNMLIGVSLKNAYLGTEMNIFGNKAIKKDYIHIDDFSEIINILIKKEKWNEIYNIGSGKGTSIEEILKNAEKITGKKLNLKYKEVKTGDVSYSVLNIDKVKKITGKSKFINVYDGMNDMFNYIKKELNNKK
;
A
#
# COMPACT_ATOMS: atom_id res chain seq x y z
N MET A 1 -3.92 25.31 -6.74
CA MET A 1 -3.64 24.12 -5.87
C MET A 1 -4.26 22.93 -6.55
N GLN A 2 -3.50 21.85 -6.79
CA GLN A 2 -4.01 20.62 -7.39
C GLN A 2 -4.76 19.77 -6.33
N THR A 3 -5.80 19.08 -6.77
CA THR A 3 -6.63 18.23 -5.91
C THR A 3 -6.37 16.74 -6.20
N ILE A 4 -6.08 15.98 -5.17
CA ILE A 4 -5.93 14.51 -5.24
C ILE A 4 -7.13 13.87 -4.56
N LEU A 5 -7.84 13.01 -5.28
CA LEU A 5 -8.84 12.09 -4.71
C LEU A 5 -8.14 10.79 -4.30
N ILE A 6 -8.23 10.41 -3.03
CA ILE A 6 -7.67 9.16 -2.53
C ILE A 6 -8.82 8.19 -2.17
N ILE A 7 -8.97 7.14 -2.95
CA ILE A 7 -9.91 6.04 -2.67
C ILE A 7 -9.24 5.06 -1.70
N GLY A 8 -9.87 4.81 -0.56
CA GLY A 8 -9.24 4.15 0.60
C GLY A 8 -8.44 5.14 1.46
N GLY A 9 -8.90 6.40 1.51
CA GLY A 9 -8.16 7.52 2.10
C GLY A 9 -7.99 7.48 3.61
N ALA A 10 -8.83 6.73 4.35
CA ALA A 10 -8.69 6.52 5.79
C ALA A 10 -7.90 5.25 6.16
N GLY A 11 -7.49 4.46 5.17
CA GLY A 11 -6.62 3.30 5.34
C GLY A 11 -5.18 3.69 5.67
N PHE A 12 -4.33 2.65 5.86
CA PHE A 12 -2.91 2.84 6.17
C PHE A 12 -2.18 3.72 5.15
N MET A 13 -2.21 3.32 3.87
CA MET A 13 -1.53 4.08 2.81
C MET A 13 -2.24 5.41 2.56
N GLY A 14 -3.58 5.42 2.55
CA GLY A 14 -4.36 6.63 2.32
C GLY A 14 -4.08 7.75 3.31
N CYS A 15 -4.00 7.45 4.61
CA CYS A 15 -3.64 8.43 5.64
C CYS A 15 -2.22 9.00 5.44
N ASN A 16 -1.24 8.12 5.16
CA ASN A 16 0.14 8.56 4.95
C ASN A 16 0.29 9.40 3.68
N PHE A 17 -0.32 8.98 2.57
CA PHE A 17 -0.32 9.77 1.33
C PHE A 17 -1.03 11.11 1.53
N SER A 18 -2.17 11.12 2.22
CA SER A 18 -2.87 12.36 2.56
C SER A 18 -1.95 13.32 3.31
N GLU A 19 -1.32 12.86 4.39
CA GLU A 19 -0.42 13.70 5.18
C GLU A 19 0.79 14.20 4.38
N TYR A 20 1.38 13.34 3.55
CA TYR A 20 2.51 13.69 2.71
C TYR A 20 2.15 14.75 1.66
N PHE A 21 1.05 14.52 0.92
CA PHE A 21 0.65 15.43 -0.16
C PHE A 21 0.08 16.76 0.35
N LEU A 22 -0.59 16.78 1.50
CA LEU A 22 -0.97 18.02 2.19
C LEU A 22 0.27 18.89 2.49
N LYS A 23 1.35 18.30 3.02
CA LYS A 23 2.63 19.00 3.25
C LYS A 23 3.29 19.49 1.96
N LYS A 24 2.93 18.92 0.79
CA LYS A 24 3.40 19.36 -0.54
C LYS A 24 2.48 20.39 -1.20
N GLY A 25 1.43 20.86 -0.51
CA GLY A 25 0.52 21.90 -0.98
C GLY A 25 -0.61 21.40 -1.89
N TYR A 26 -0.94 20.11 -1.85
CA TYR A 26 -2.13 19.58 -2.52
C TYR A 26 -3.36 19.73 -1.63
N ARG A 27 -4.54 19.80 -2.26
CA ARG A 27 -5.82 19.53 -1.59
C ARG A 27 -6.11 18.03 -1.68
N ILE A 28 -6.63 17.44 -0.60
CA ILE A 28 -6.96 16.03 -0.54
C ILE A 28 -8.47 15.83 -0.35
N ILE A 29 -9.03 14.95 -1.16
CA ILE A 29 -10.36 14.38 -0.91
C ILE A 29 -10.13 12.92 -0.53
N SER A 30 -10.47 12.59 0.71
CA SER A 30 -10.36 11.24 1.27
C SER A 30 -11.72 10.55 1.17
N TYR A 31 -11.83 9.53 0.32
CA TYR A 31 -13.03 8.70 0.20
C TYR A 31 -12.79 7.34 0.85
N ASP A 32 -13.57 7.01 1.86
CA ASP A 32 -13.46 5.76 2.64
C ASP A 32 -14.78 5.51 3.41
N ILE A 33 -14.95 4.29 3.94
CA ILE A 33 -16.08 3.94 4.81
C ILE A 33 -16.03 4.63 6.18
N LYS A 34 -14.94 5.31 6.50
CA LYS A 34 -14.72 6.05 7.76
C LYS A 34 -13.93 7.33 7.51
N GLU A 35 -13.97 8.24 8.46
CA GLU A 35 -13.15 9.45 8.41
C GLU A 35 -11.66 9.15 8.50
N SER A 36 -10.86 9.93 7.77
CA SER A 36 -9.40 9.93 7.89
C SER A 36 -8.99 10.43 9.28
N ARG A 37 -7.93 9.84 9.81
CA ARG A 37 -7.30 10.29 11.08
C ARG A 37 -6.57 11.63 10.92
N ILE A 38 -6.38 12.09 9.70
CA ILE A 38 -5.68 13.33 9.40
C ILE A 38 -6.63 14.51 9.58
N LYS A 39 -6.22 15.50 10.38
CA LYS A 39 -6.95 16.75 10.57
C LYS A 39 -6.18 17.86 9.86
N ASN A 40 -6.75 18.43 8.81
CA ASN A 40 -6.17 19.52 8.03
C ASN A 40 -7.30 20.25 7.27
N GLU A 41 -7.21 21.57 7.13
CA GLU A 41 -8.20 22.41 6.44
C GLU A 41 -8.32 22.08 4.93
N ASN A 42 -7.24 21.59 4.32
CA ASN A 42 -7.17 21.18 2.92
C ASN A 42 -7.50 19.70 2.70
N LEU A 43 -8.02 19.00 3.73
CA LEU A 43 -8.51 17.64 3.64
C LEU A 43 -10.02 17.60 3.80
N ILE A 44 -10.71 17.05 2.81
CA ILE A 44 -12.15 16.82 2.80
C ILE A 44 -12.40 15.32 2.97
N ASN A 45 -13.15 14.92 4.00
CA ASN A 45 -13.60 13.55 4.17
C ASN A 45 -14.94 13.35 3.48
N ILE A 46 -15.05 12.29 2.69
CA ILE A 46 -16.30 11.81 2.10
C ILE A 46 -16.48 10.36 2.51
N ILE A 47 -17.53 10.10 3.27
CA ILE A 47 -17.83 8.76 3.77
C ILE A 47 -18.68 8.01 2.75
N GLY A 48 -18.22 6.83 2.35
CA GLY A 48 -18.93 5.96 1.42
C GLY A 48 -18.27 4.61 1.24
N ASN A 49 -19.07 3.67 0.79
CA ASN A 49 -18.63 2.33 0.43
C ASN A 49 -18.21 2.30 -1.05
N SER A 50 -17.23 1.49 -1.40
CA SER A 50 -16.77 1.33 -2.80
C SER A 50 -17.87 0.89 -3.76
N LYS A 51 -18.88 0.17 -3.29
CA LYS A 51 -20.07 -0.26 -4.07
C LYS A 51 -21.05 0.88 -4.36
N GLU A 52 -20.90 2.05 -3.70
CA GLU A 52 -21.76 3.21 -3.90
C GLU A 52 -21.24 4.10 -5.02
N SER A 53 -21.23 3.58 -6.26
CA SER A 53 -20.66 4.28 -7.42
C SER A 53 -21.29 5.66 -7.69
N TYR A 54 -22.55 5.90 -7.28
CA TYR A 54 -23.19 7.21 -7.37
C TYR A 54 -22.44 8.31 -6.59
N LYS A 55 -21.73 7.94 -5.51
CA LYS A 55 -20.90 8.88 -4.75
C LYS A 55 -19.70 9.38 -5.54
N PHE A 56 -19.16 8.58 -6.44
CA PHE A 56 -18.14 9.06 -7.37
C PHE A 56 -18.70 10.16 -8.25
N LYS A 57 -19.94 10.00 -8.76
CA LYS A 57 -20.62 11.06 -9.51
C LYS A 57 -20.65 12.36 -8.70
N GLU A 58 -21.17 12.34 -7.48
CA GLU A 58 -21.26 13.51 -6.60
C GLU A 58 -19.89 14.17 -6.36
N ILE A 59 -18.83 13.37 -6.16
CA ILE A 59 -17.47 13.87 -5.97
C ILE A 59 -16.99 14.62 -7.21
N PHE A 60 -17.11 14.02 -8.40
CA PHE A 60 -16.61 14.61 -9.64
C PHE A 60 -17.44 15.81 -10.12
N GLU A 61 -18.73 15.84 -9.81
CA GLU A 61 -19.59 17.01 -10.07
C GLU A 61 -19.26 18.20 -9.14
N LYS A 62 -18.91 17.91 -7.89
CA LYS A 62 -18.65 18.94 -6.88
C LYS A 62 -17.22 19.47 -6.90
N TYR A 63 -16.24 18.62 -7.25
CA TYR A 63 -14.82 18.94 -7.13
C TYR A 63 -14.07 18.69 -8.43
N LYS A 64 -13.22 19.64 -8.82
CA LYS A 64 -12.25 19.41 -9.88
C LYS A 64 -11.14 18.53 -9.35
N ILE A 65 -11.00 17.31 -9.88
CA ILE A 65 -10.00 16.33 -9.50
C ILE A 65 -8.87 16.33 -10.55
N ASP A 66 -7.63 16.53 -10.09
CA ASP A 66 -6.46 16.50 -10.98
C ASP A 66 -5.81 15.10 -11.04
N ILE A 67 -5.82 14.37 -9.92
CA ILE A 67 -5.20 13.06 -9.80
C ILE A 67 -6.09 12.18 -8.92
N VAL A 68 -6.27 10.92 -9.31
CA VAL A 68 -6.87 9.89 -8.45
C VAL A 68 -5.80 8.92 -7.99
N ILE A 69 -5.72 8.64 -6.68
CA ILE A 69 -4.89 7.58 -6.10
C ILE A 69 -5.81 6.50 -5.52
N TYR A 70 -5.69 5.28 -6.04
CA TYR A 70 -6.51 4.15 -5.61
C TYR A 70 -5.71 3.22 -4.72
N THR A 71 -6.01 3.25 -3.41
CA THR A 71 -5.35 2.43 -2.39
C THR A 71 -6.28 1.38 -1.78
N LEU A 72 -7.56 1.37 -2.20
CA LEU A 72 -8.56 0.51 -1.59
C LEU A 72 -8.23 -0.96 -1.80
N THR A 73 -8.36 -1.71 -0.74
CA THR A 73 -8.32 -3.16 -0.68
C THR A 73 -9.14 -3.58 0.53
N SER A 74 -10.18 -4.40 0.34
CA SER A 74 -11.03 -4.87 1.44
C SER A 74 -10.47 -6.12 2.11
N PHE A 75 -9.58 -6.86 1.46
CA PHE A 75 -8.99 -8.11 1.95
C PHE A 75 -7.52 -8.28 1.51
N ILE A 76 -6.79 -9.13 2.22
CA ILE A 76 -5.44 -9.62 1.84
C ILE A 76 -5.46 -11.15 1.77
N VAL A 77 -6.21 -11.78 2.66
CA VAL A 77 -6.44 -13.23 2.70
C VAL A 77 -7.93 -13.45 2.58
N VAL A 78 -8.33 -14.37 1.71
CA VAL A 78 -9.74 -14.77 1.54
C VAL A 78 -10.11 -15.70 2.69
N ASP A 79 -11.19 -15.40 3.39
CA ASP A 79 -11.82 -16.33 4.34
C ASP A 79 -12.57 -17.41 3.56
N GLU A 80 -12.68 -18.62 4.12
CA GLU A 80 -13.37 -19.76 3.48
C GLU A 80 -14.85 -19.47 3.19
N ASN A 81 -15.43 -18.50 3.90
CA ASN A 81 -16.84 -18.10 3.75
C ASN A 81 -17.05 -16.89 2.83
N GLU A 82 -15.97 -16.27 2.31
CA GLU A 82 -16.09 -15.11 1.44
C GLU A 82 -16.39 -15.50 -0.01
N SER A 83 -17.35 -14.83 -0.61
CA SER A 83 -17.70 -14.99 -2.03
C SER A 83 -16.67 -14.28 -2.92
N TYR A 84 -16.06 -14.98 -3.87
CA TYR A 84 -15.20 -14.36 -4.89
C TYR A 84 -15.93 -13.27 -5.69
N GLN A 85 -17.24 -13.44 -5.93
CA GLN A 85 -18.06 -12.43 -6.60
C GLN A 85 -18.15 -11.14 -5.78
N GLU A 86 -18.35 -11.26 -4.46
CA GLU A 86 -18.36 -10.10 -3.55
C GLU A 86 -17.01 -9.42 -3.53
N LEU A 87 -15.91 -10.17 -3.43
CA LEU A 87 -14.56 -9.60 -3.46
C LEU A 87 -14.26 -8.86 -4.77
N ILE A 88 -14.71 -9.38 -5.92
CA ILE A 88 -14.62 -8.69 -7.22
C ILE A 88 -15.44 -7.40 -7.18
N SER A 89 -16.68 -7.46 -6.70
CA SER A 89 -17.59 -6.31 -6.64
C SER A 89 -17.07 -5.20 -5.73
N GLU A 90 -16.31 -5.53 -4.70
CA GLU A 90 -15.74 -4.57 -3.75
C GLU A 90 -14.42 -3.95 -4.21
N ASN A 91 -13.61 -4.69 -4.96
CA ASN A 91 -12.23 -4.29 -5.22
C ASN A 91 -11.95 -3.98 -6.68
N PHE A 92 -12.68 -4.56 -7.64
CA PHE A 92 -12.46 -4.35 -9.07
C PHE A 92 -13.57 -3.55 -9.74
N THR A 93 -14.85 -3.86 -9.51
CA THR A 93 -15.97 -3.11 -10.09
C THR A 93 -15.88 -1.61 -9.83
N PRO A 94 -15.51 -1.13 -8.61
CA PRO A 94 -15.37 0.29 -8.36
C PRO A 94 -14.32 0.99 -9.23
N ILE A 95 -13.31 0.27 -9.73
CA ILE A 95 -12.32 0.85 -10.66
C ILE A 95 -12.97 1.12 -12.02
N ILE A 96 -13.85 0.22 -12.48
CA ILE A 96 -14.58 0.38 -13.74
C ILE A 96 -15.48 1.62 -13.64
N ASP A 97 -16.31 1.69 -12.59
CA ASP A 97 -17.21 2.81 -12.35
C ASP A 97 -16.47 4.15 -12.23
N LEU A 98 -15.36 4.15 -11.50
CA LEU A 98 -14.51 5.32 -11.31
C LEU A 98 -14.00 5.89 -12.65
N PHE A 99 -13.57 5.00 -13.57
CA PHE A 99 -13.06 5.43 -14.88
C PHE A 99 -14.13 6.06 -15.75
N GLU A 100 -15.40 5.64 -15.66
CA GLU A 100 -16.52 6.29 -16.34
C GLU A 100 -16.68 7.75 -15.88
N TYR A 101 -16.60 8.00 -14.56
CA TYR A 101 -16.69 9.35 -14.02
C TYR A 101 -15.43 10.18 -14.30
N MET A 102 -14.25 9.60 -14.24
CA MET A 102 -13.00 10.25 -14.63
C MET A 102 -13.08 10.75 -16.08
N LYS A 103 -13.55 9.89 -17.02
CA LYS A 103 -13.70 10.23 -18.43
C LYS A 103 -14.71 11.37 -18.64
N LYS A 104 -15.89 11.32 -18.00
CA LYS A 104 -16.94 12.34 -18.09
C LYS A 104 -16.48 13.72 -17.58
N ASN A 105 -15.55 13.75 -16.62
CA ASN A 105 -15.08 14.97 -15.97
C ASN A 105 -13.65 15.39 -16.36
N ASN A 106 -13.10 14.79 -17.44
CA ASN A 106 -11.76 15.07 -17.96
C ASN A 106 -10.64 14.94 -16.89
N THR A 107 -10.81 14.02 -15.95
CA THR A 107 -9.75 13.62 -15.02
C THR A 107 -8.89 12.56 -15.68
N GLU A 108 -7.65 12.89 -16.00
CA GLU A 108 -6.79 12.05 -16.84
C GLU A 108 -5.81 11.18 -16.04
N LYS A 109 -5.44 11.57 -14.82
CA LYS A 109 -4.31 11.00 -14.07
C LYS A 109 -4.79 10.02 -13.00
N PHE A 110 -4.35 8.77 -13.11
CA PHE A 110 -4.72 7.68 -12.21
C PHE A 110 -3.50 6.95 -11.65
N ILE A 111 -3.46 6.75 -10.36
CA ILE A 111 -2.40 6.03 -9.66
C ILE A 111 -3.01 4.82 -8.96
N TYR A 112 -2.52 3.63 -9.28
CA TYR A 112 -2.97 2.37 -8.71
C TYR A 112 -1.92 1.73 -7.82
N ILE A 113 -2.32 1.35 -6.62
CA ILE A 113 -1.47 0.58 -5.72
C ILE A 113 -1.77 -0.91 -5.87
N SER A 114 -0.91 -1.58 -6.62
CA SER A 114 -0.90 -3.03 -6.82
C SER A 114 -0.13 -3.74 -5.68
N SER A 115 0.50 -4.88 -5.95
CA SER A 115 1.27 -5.63 -4.94
C SER A 115 2.44 -6.40 -5.58
N GLY A 116 3.66 -5.97 -5.34
CA GLY A 116 4.85 -6.70 -5.76
C GLY A 116 5.09 -7.99 -4.97
N GLY A 117 4.57 -8.08 -3.75
CA GLY A 117 4.67 -9.27 -2.92
C GLY A 117 3.74 -10.43 -3.34
N SER A 118 2.72 -10.16 -4.17
CA SER A 118 1.68 -11.16 -4.48
C SER A 118 1.52 -11.45 -5.96
N ILE A 119 1.89 -10.50 -6.84
CA ILE A 119 1.60 -10.61 -8.29
C ILE A 119 2.56 -11.52 -9.03
N TYR A 120 3.81 -11.60 -8.58
CA TYR A 120 4.86 -12.41 -9.23
C TYR A 120 4.85 -13.89 -8.83
N GLY A 121 4.15 -14.24 -7.73
CA GLY A 121 4.18 -15.59 -7.18
C GLY A 121 5.53 -15.91 -6.52
N LYS A 122 5.97 -17.17 -6.68
CA LYS A 122 7.25 -17.64 -6.12
C LYS A 122 8.40 -17.21 -7.04
N THR A 123 9.39 -16.50 -6.51
CA THR A 123 10.62 -16.12 -7.22
C THR A 123 11.84 -16.55 -6.44
N THR A 124 12.93 -16.83 -7.13
CA THR A 124 14.25 -17.16 -6.55
C THR A 124 15.21 -15.98 -6.59
N GLU A 125 14.89 -14.98 -7.42
CA GLU A 125 15.65 -13.75 -7.62
C GLU A 125 14.76 -12.53 -7.46
N PRO A 126 15.32 -11.32 -7.25
CA PRO A 126 14.55 -10.10 -7.19
C PRO A 126 13.71 -9.88 -8.47
N ALA A 127 12.38 -9.88 -8.30
CA ALA A 127 11.45 -9.74 -9.41
C ALA A 127 11.57 -8.36 -10.09
N LYS A 128 11.69 -8.33 -11.41
CA LYS A 128 11.66 -7.11 -12.25
C LYS A 128 10.23 -6.84 -12.71
N GLU A 129 9.95 -5.63 -13.21
CA GLU A 129 8.61 -5.28 -13.70
C GLU A 129 8.15 -6.14 -14.89
N ASN A 130 9.08 -6.70 -15.66
CA ASN A 130 8.81 -7.64 -16.76
C ASN A 130 8.86 -9.12 -16.36
N THR A 131 9.10 -9.45 -15.10
CA THR A 131 8.97 -10.83 -14.61
C THR A 131 7.54 -11.31 -14.82
N PRO A 132 7.32 -12.55 -15.32
CA PRO A 132 5.98 -13.09 -15.50
C PRO A 132 5.14 -13.00 -14.21
N LYS A 133 3.88 -12.60 -14.38
CA LYS A 133 2.92 -12.53 -13.27
C LYS A 133 2.29 -13.90 -13.08
N LEU A 134 2.54 -14.54 -11.95
CA LEU A 134 2.08 -15.88 -11.58
C LEU A 134 1.51 -15.88 -10.16
N PRO A 135 0.45 -15.09 -9.91
CA PRO A 135 -0.11 -14.96 -8.57
C PRO A 135 -0.62 -16.31 -8.04
N ILE A 136 -0.29 -16.61 -6.78
CA ILE A 136 -0.71 -17.84 -6.10
C ILE A 136 -1.85 -17.60 -5.10
N SER A 137 -2.38 -16.38 -5.04
CA SER A 137 -3.52 -16.01 -4.20
C SER A 137 -4.56 -15.25 -5.03
N PHE A 138 -5.82 -15.34 -4.61
CA PHE A 138 -6.91 -14.59 -5.24
C PHE A 138 -6.66 -13.07 -5.17
N TYR A 139 -6.11 -12.58 -4.07
CA TYR A 139 -5.67 -11.20 -3.93
C TYR A 139 -4.68 -10.79 -5.02
N GLY A 140 -3.62 -11.57 -5.21
CA GLY A 140 -2.62 -11.30 -6.25
C GLY A 140 -3.20 -11.36 -7.66
N TRP A 141 -4.09 -12.33 -7.92
CA TRP A 141 -4.81 -12.45 -9.18
C TRP A 141 -5.69 -11.23 -9.45
N LEU A 142 -6.44 -10.77 -8.44
CA LEU A 142 -7.31 -9.61 -8.60
C LEU A 142 -6.52 -8.31 -8.84
N LYS A 143 -5.33 -8.16 -8.22
CA LYS A 143 -4.41 -7.06 -8.51
C LYS A 143 -3.92 -7.12 -9.96
N ASP A 144 -3.62 -8.30 -10.50
CA ASP A 144 -3.22 -8.48 -11.89
C ASP A 144 -4.35 -8.14 -12.88
N VAL A 145 -5.57 -8.56 -12.59
CA VAL A 145 -6.76 -8.20 -13.40
C VAL A 145 -6.92 -6.69 -13.46
N ALA A 146 -6.82 -6.01 -12.31
CA ALA A 146 -6.92 -4.55 -12.26
C ALA A 146 -5.80 -3.87 -13.05
N GLU A 147 -4.53 -4.31 -12.93
CA GLU A 147 -3.42 -3.78 -13.74
C GLU A 147 -3.69 -3.95 -15.24
N SER A 148 -4.17 -5.12 -15.65
CA SER A 148 -4.46 -5.42 -17.06
C SER A 148 -5.56 -4.52 -17.61
N TYR A 149 -6.60 -4.26 -16.81
CA TYR A 149 -7.69 -3.35 -17.16
C TYR A 149 -7.20 -1.90 -17.27
N ILE A 150 -6.42 -1.41 -16.32
CA ILE A 150 -5.84 -0.05 -16.34
C ILE A 150 -4.98 0.15 -17.60
N GLN A 151 -4.14 -0.82 -17.94
CA GLN A 151 -3.31 -0.78 -19.15
C GLN A 151 -4.16 -0.83 -20.42
N TYR A 152 -5.25 -1.60 -20.42
CA TYR A 152 -6.20 -1.61 -21.53
C TYR A 152 -6.80 -0.22 -21.77
N ILE A 153 -7.29 0.43 -20.71
CA ILE A 153 -7.82 1.80 -20.80
C ILE A 153 -6.76 2.79 -21.32
N GLY A 154 -5.52 2.67 -20.84
CA GLY A 154 -4.41 3.50 -21.31
C GLY A 154 -4.08 3.34 -22.81
N ARG A 155 -4.34 2.14 -23.39
CA ARG A 155 -4.16 1.89 -24.82
C ARG A 155 -5.27 2.49 -25.67
N ILE A 156 -6.52 2.44 -25.23
CA ILE A 156 -7.68 2.91 -26.01
C ILE A 156 -8.02 4.38 -25.79
N ASN A 157 -7.55 4.99 -24.69
CA ASN A 157 -7.75 6.40 -24.38
C ASN A 157 -6.40 7.11 -24.23
N LYS A 158 -5.98 7.86 -25.24
CA LYS A 158 -4.69 8.56 -25.27
C LYS A 158 -4.54 9.66 -24.20
N ASN A 159 -5.64 10.20 -23.71
CA ASN A 159 -5.61 11.21 -22.65
C ASN A 159 -5.46 10.60 -21.27
N PHE A 160 -5.83 9.32 -21.10
CA PHE A 160 -5.70 8.64 -19.82
C PHE A 160 -4.23 8.30 -19.51
N LYS A 161 -3.78 8.76 -18.36
CA LYS A 161 -2.41 8.62 -17.86
C LYS A 161 -2.42 7.81 -16.57
N TYR A 162 -1.66 6.74 -16.50
CA TYR A 162 -1.60 5.91 -15.31
C TYR A 162 -0.19 5.73 -14.74
N LEU A 163 -0.12 5.49 -13.44
CA LEU A 163 1.02 4.89 -12.77
C LEU A 163 0.53 3.67 -11.99
N ILE A 164 1.20 2.55 -12.18
CA ILE A 164 0.95 1.33 -11.40
C ILE A 164 2.17 1.08 -10.52
N PHE A 165 1.95 1.04 -9.21
CA PHE A 165 2.98 0.70 -8.26
C PHE A 165 2.79 -0.71 -7.72
N ARG A 166 3.84 -1.51 -7.77
CA ARG A 166 3.92 -2.85 -7.18
C ARG A 166 4.79 -2.79 -5.93
N PRO A 167 4.24 -2.36 -4.79
CA PRO A 167 5.03 -2.27 -3.57
C PRO A 167 5.37 -3.65 -2.99
N SER A 168 6.53 -3.72 -2.34
CA SER A 168 6.90 -4.77 -1.39
C SER A 168 6.10 -4.63 -0.09
N ASN A 169 6.57 -5.15 1.03
CA ASN A 169 5.88 -4.98 2.31
C ASN A 169 6.05 -3.54 2.81
N VAL A 170 5.04 -2.73 2.59
CA VAL A 170 5.02 -1.35 3.09
C VAL A 170 4.77 -1.34 4.59
N TYR A 171 5.50 -0.54 5.34
CA TYR A 171 5.32 -0.38 6.78
C TYR A 171 5.49 1.08 7.22
N GLY A 172 4.99 1.40 8.41
CA GLY A 172 5.05 2.74 9.00
C GLY A 172 3.84 3.08 9.87
N LYS A 173 3.70 4.35 10.24
CA LYS A 173 2.57 4.82 11.06
C LYS A 173 1.22 4.53 10.39
N TYR A 174 0.17 4.44 11.18
CA TYR A 174 -1.20 4.07 10.77
C TYR A 174 -1.38 2.63 10.28
N GLN A 175 -0.31 1.82 10.13
CA GLN A 175 -0.44 0.42 9.78
C GLN A 175 -1.11 -0.38 10.91
N SER A 176 -1.87 -1.40 10.53
CA SER A 176 -2.43 -2.38 11.50
C SER A 176 -1.31 -3.03 12.31
N LEU A 177 -1.47 -3.07 13.63
CA LEU A 177 -0.52 -3.71 14.55
C LEU A 177 -0.57 -5.25 14.51
N ASN A 178 -1.34 -5.84 13.59
CA ASN A 178 -1.36 -7.28 13.33
C ASN A 178 -0.33 -7.71 12.27
N MET A 179 0.28 -6.75 11.57
CA MET A 179 1.37 -7.04 10.62
C MET A 179 2.69 -7.28 11.36
N LEU A 180 3.61 -8.07 10.80
CA LEU A 180 4.83 -8.57 11.46
C LEU A 180 5.59 -7.48 12.24
N ILE A 181 5.91 -6.35 11.61
CA ILE A 181 6.64 -5.26 12.28
C ILE A 181 5.81 -4.68 13.44
N GLY A 182 4.54 -4.36 13.18
CA GLY A 182 3.66 -3.78 14.20
C GLY A 182 3.44 -4.70 15.40
N VAL A 183 3.14 -5.98 15.14
CA VAL A 183 2.91 -6.97 16.22
C VAL A 183 4.19 -7.24 17.01
N SER A 184 5.36 -7.28 16.35
CA SER A 184 6.65 -7.48 17.05
C SER A 184 6.97 -6.32 18.00
N LEU A 185 6.83 -5.09 17.55
CA LEU A 185 7.06 -3.89 18.38
C LEU A 185 6.05 -3.80 19.54
N LYS A 186 4.76 -4.02 19.24
CA LYS A 186 3.71 -3.99 20.26
C LYS A 186 3.92 -5.05 21.35
N ASN A 187 4.14 -6.31 20.93
CA ASN A 187 4.22 -7.41 21.88
C ASN A 187 5.53 -7.36 22.70
N ALA A 188 6.65 -6.95 22.09
CA ALA A 188 7.87 -6.67 22.84
C ALA A 188 7.65 -5.58 23.89
N TYR A 189 7.00 -4.46 23.52
CA TYR A 189 6.74 -3.34 24.42
C TYR A 189 5.82 -3.72 25.58
N LEU A 190 4.74 -4.46 25.29
CA LEU A 190 3.76 -4.87 26.29
C LEU A 190 4.17 -6.12 27.08
N GLY A 191 5.19 -6.89 26.62
CA GLY A 191 5.59 -8.18 27.23
C GLY A 191 4.59 -9.31 26.97
N THR A 192 3.75 -9.19 25.92
CA THR A 192 2.74 -10.20 25.59
C THR A 192 3.29 -11.28 24.66
N GLU A 193 2.68 -12.48 24.69
CA GLU A 193 3.06 -13.60 23.81
C GLU A 193 2.81 -13.28 22.34
N MET A 194 3.75 -13.67 21.48
CA MET A 194 3.65 -13.52 20.02
C MET A 194 3.80 -14.88 19.33
N ASN A 195 2.83 -15.24 18.50
CA ASN A 195 2.93 -16.42 17.64
C ASN A 195 3.80 -16.12 16.42
N ILE A 196 4.77 -16.99 16.13
CA ILE A 196 5.58 -16.99 14.92
C ILE A 196 5.20 -18.21 14.09
N PHE A 197 4.83 -17.97 12.85
CA PHE A 197 4.49 -19.02 11.89
C PHE A 197 5.68 -19.19 10.93
N GLY A 198 6.12 -20.43 10.75
CA GLY A 198 7.11 -20.78 9.73
C GLY A 198 8.57 -20.54 10.09
N ASN A 199 9.39 -20.51 9.01
CA ASN A 199 10.83 -20.39 9.12
C ASN A 199 11.26 -18.93 9.27
N LYS A 200 12.02 -18.61 10.30
CA LYS A 200 12.58 -17.26 10.54
C LYS A 200 13.53 -16.77 9.44
N ALA A 201 14.09 -17.68 8.66
CA ALA A 201 14.99 -17.35 7.55
C ALA A 201 14.26 -16.80 6.31
N ILE A 202 12.93 -16.82 6.27
CA ILE A 202 12.13 -16.22 5.20
C ILE A 202 12.52 -14.74 5.04
N LYS A 203 12.92 -14.35 3.83
CA LYS A 203 13.34 -12.99 3.50
C LYS A 203 12.26 -12.28 2.70
N LYS A 204 11.79 -11.15 3.22
CA LYS A 204 10.86 -10.26 2.53
C LYS A 204 11.48 -8.87 2.40
N ASP A 205 11.18 -8.19 1.31
CA ASP A 205 11.54 -6.78 1.12
C ASP A 205 10.55 -5.89 1.89
N TYR A 206 11.06 -4.86 2.57
CA TYR A 206 10.27 -3.89 3.33
C TYR A 206 10.61 -2.48 2.88
N ILE A 207 9.60 -1.65 2.67
CA ILE A 207 9.76 -0.23 2.34
C ILE A 207 8.99 0.64 3.32
N HIS A 208 9.65 1.70 3.81
CA HIS A 208 8.98 2.68 4.65
C HIS A 208 7.99 3.51 3.82
N ILE A 209 6.83 3.80 4.39
CA ILE A 209 5.75 4.52 3.69
C ILE A 209 6.18 5.93 3.24
N ASP A 210 7.09 6.58 3.95
CA ASP A 210 7.58 7.91 3.57
C ASP A 210 8.43 7.86 2.29
N ASP A 211 9.28 6.84 2.14
CA ASP A 211 10.02 6.61 0.88
C ASP A 211 9.08 6.37 -0.29
N PHE A 212 8.02 5.60 -0.06
CA PHE A 212 7.02 5.34 -1.10
C PHE A 212 6.28 6.62 -1.48
N SER A 213 5.83 7.41 -0.50
CA SER A 213 5.16 8.69 -0.73
C SER A 213 6.04 9.67 -1.53
N GLU A 214 7.34 9.72 -1.20
CA GLU A 214 8.31 10.55 -1.90
C GLU A 214 8.49 10.11 -3.36
N ILE A 215 8.59 8.80 -3.61
CA ILE A 215 8.71 8.23 -4.96
C ILE A 215 7.49 8.63 -5.81
N ILE A 216 6.26 8.48 -5.30
CA ILE A 216 5.05 8.89 -6.00
C ILE A 216 5.13 10.37 -6.41
N ASN A 217 5.49 11.24 -5.46
CA ASN A 217 5.59 12.67 -5.73
C ASN A 217 6.67 13.02 -6.79
N ILE A 218 7.82 12.35 -6.74
CA ILE A 218 8.88 12.56 -7.74
C ILE A 218 8.38 12.16 -9.14
N LEU A 219 7.69 11.03 -9.27
CA LEU A 219 7.20 10.53 -10.55
C LEU A 219 6.06 11.42 -11.11
N ILE A 220 5.16 11.91 -10.25
CA ILE A 220 4.15 12.91 -10.62
C ILE A 220 4.83 14.16 -11.18
N LYS A 221 5.81 14.72 -10.47
CA LYS A 221 6.52 15.95 -10.90
C LYS A 221 7.34 15.77 -12.17
N LYS A 222 7.86 14.56 -12.40
CA LYS A 222 8.61 14.22 -13.62
C LYS A 222 7.70 13.82 -14.80
N GLU A 223 6.38 13.86 -14.61
CA GLU A 223 5.38 13.45 -15.61
C GLU A 223 5.68 12.06 -16.24
N LYS A 224 6.08 11.09 -15.39
CA LYS A 224 6.45 9.73 -15.82
C LYS A 224 5.24 8.79 -15.81
N TRP A 225 4.26 9.10 -16.66
CA TRP A 225 3.01 8.36 -16.79
C TRP A 225 3.11 7.16 -17.74
N ASN A 226 2.08 6.32 -17.71
CA ASN A 226 1.90 5.09 -18.49
C ASN A 226 3.00 4.05 -18.21
N GLU A 227 3.36 3.94 -16.93
CA GLU A 227 4.46 3.13 -16.46
C GLU A 227 4.08 2.29 -15.24
N ILE A 228 4.79 1.18 -15.08
CA ILE A 228 4.71 0.28 -13.92
C ILE A 228 6.05 0.33 -13.19
N TYR A 229 6.02 0.45 -11.86
CA TYR A 229 7.22 0.48 -11.03
C TYR A 229 7.11 -0.48 -9.85
N ASN A 230 8.14 -1.30 -9.68
CA ASN A 230 8.37 -1.98 -8.41
C ASN A 230 8.82 -0.97 -7.35
N ILE A 231 8.23 -1.06 -6.17
CA ILE A 231 8.50 -0.18 -5.04
C ILE A 231 8.92 -1.02 -3.85
N GLY A 232 10.19 -0.94 -3.49
CA GLY A 232 10.80 -1.69 -2.40
C GLY A 232 12.09 -1.03 -1.94
N SER A 233 12.76 -1.65 -0.98
CA SER A 233 14.14 -1.30 -0.62
C SER A 233 15.17 -2.02 -1.52
N GLY A 234 14.75 -3.08 -2.22
CA GLY A 234 15.60 -3.97 -2.98
C GLY A 234 16.45 -4.90 -2.10
N LYS A 235 16.14 -4.98 -0.80
CA LYS A 235 16.86 -5.79 0.19
C LYS A 235 15.91 -6.74 0.90
N GLY A 236 16.29 -8.00 0.99
CA GLY A 236 15.56 -8.98 1.78
C GLY A 236 15.96 -8.89 3.25
N THR A 237 14.97 -8.65 4.12
CA THR A 237 15.12 -8.69 5.58
C THR A 237 14.42 -9.93 6.11
N SER A 238 15.10 -10.70 6.96
CA SER A 238 14.53 -11.92 7.55
C SER A 238 13.57 -11.63 8.70
N ILE A 239 12.66 -12.58 8.97
CA ILE A 239 11.79 -12.48 10.15
C ILE A 239 12.66 -12.35 11.42
N GLU A 240 13.77 -13.09 11.50
CA GLU A 240 14.70 -13.03 12.64
C GLU A 240 15.27 -11.63 12.85
N GLU A 241 15.67 -10.94 11.77
CA GLU A 241 16.17 -9.55 11.84
C GLU A 241 15.09 -8.59 12.34
N ILE A 242 13.84 -8.73 11.89
CA ILE A 242 12.72 -7.92 12.39
C ILE A 242 12.51 -8.12 13.89
N LEU A 243 12.53 -9.37 14.37
CA LEU A 243 12.37 -9.68 15.80
C LEU A 243 13.51 -9.11 16.64
N LYS A 244 14.77 -9.30 16.22
CA LYS A 244 15.94 -8.71 16.87
C LYS A 244 15.88 -7.18 16.94
N ASN A 245 15.45 -6.55 15.84
CA ASN A 245 15.27 -5.11 15.81
C ASN A 245 14.18 -4.65 16.78
N ALA A 246 13.04 -5.36 16.86
CA ALA A 246 11.97 -5.04 17.80
C ALA A 246 12.44 -5.11 19.26
N GLU A 247 13.21 -6.16 19.63
CA GLU A 247 13.80 -6.28 20.96
C GLU A 247 14.78 -5.13 21.27
N LYS A 248 15.66 -4.80 20.33
CA LYS A 248 16.62 -3.72 20.47
C LYS A 248 15.96 -2.34 20.63
N ILE A 249 14.92 -2.07 19.83
CA ILE A 249 14.18 -0.80 19.84
C ILE A 249 13.39 -0.64 21.15
N THR A 250 12.75 -1.72 21.61
CA THR A 250 11.90 -1.67 22.82
C THR A 250 12.67 -1.83 24.11
N GLY A 251 13.91 -2.35 24.05
CA GLY A 251 14.72 -2.73 25.20
C GLY A 251 14.19 -3.97 25.94
N LYS A 252 13.25 -4.71 25.35
CA LYS A 252 12.59 -5.87 25.97
C LYS A 252 12.66 -7.11 25.06
N LYS A 253 12.75 -8.28 25.69
CA LYS A 253 12.71 -9.56 24.97
C LYS A 253 11.30 -9.92 24.54
N LEU A 254 11.18 -10.53 23.36
CA LEU A 254 9.94 -11.08 22.85
C LEU A 254 9.65 -12.44 23.49
N ASN A 255 8.42 -12.64 23.96
CA ASN A 255 7.91 -13.95 24.35
C ASN A 255 7.32 -14.64 23.11
N LEU A 256 8.11 -15.54 22.49
CA LEU A 256 7.78 -16.15 21.19
C LEU A 256 7.23 -17.56 21.36
N LYS A 257 6.10 -17.84 20.71
CA LYS A 257 5.54 -19.18 20.55
C LYS A 257 5.57 -19.58 19.08
N TYR A 258 6.26 -20.68 18.78
CA TYR A 258 6.38 -21.18 17.41
C TYR A 258 5.19 -22.05 17.04
N LYS A 259 4.65 -21.82 15.84
CA LYS A 259 3.56 -22.61 15.25
C LYS A 259 3.95 -23.09 13.87
N GLU A 260 3.43 -24.23 13.47
CA GLU A 260 3.61 -24.77 12.13
C GLU A 260 2.96 -23.88 11.06
N VAL A 261 3.56 -23.88 9.86
CA VAL A 261 3.08 -23.08 8.71
C VAL A 261 1.80 -23.66 8.17
N LYS A 262 0.80 -22.84 7.97
CA LYS A 262 -0.25 -23.15 6.98
C LYS A 262 0.37 -23.05 5.57
N THR A 263 0.15 -24.05 4.73
CA THR A 263 0.66 -24.17 3.35
C THR A 263 0.38 -22.89 2.54
N GLY A 264 1.38 -22.36 1.85
CA GLY A 264 1.21 -21.26 0.87
C GLY A 264 2.08 -20.03 1.05
N ASP A 265 2.96 -19.96 2.07
CA ASP A 265 3.81 -18.77 2.25
C ASP A 265 5.01 -18.76 1.27
N VAL A 266 5.29 -17.58 0.71
CA VAL A 266 6.42 -17.37 -0.19
C VAL A 266 7.68 -17.16 0.64
N SER A 267 8.66 -18.05 0.48
CA SER A 267 9.91 -18.04 1.26
C SER A 267 10.85 -16.87 0.89
N TYR A 268 10.69 -16.31 -0.29
CA TYR A 268 11.48 -15.19 -0.79
C TYR A 268 10.59 -14.23 -1.58
N SER A 269 10.61 -12.95 -1.21
CA SER A 269 9.88 -11.90 -1.93
C SER A 269 10.68 -10.61 -1.83
N VAL A 270 11.56 -10.40 -2.82
CA VAL A 270 12.37 -9.18 -2.97
C VAL A 270 12.12 -8.62 -4.36
N LEU A 271 12.09 -7.30 -4.49
CA LEU A 271 11.86 -6.62 -5.75
C LEU A 271 13.16 -6.04 -6.31
N ASN A 272 13.36 -6.14 -7.62
CA ASN A 272 14.33 -5.31 -8.31
C ASN A 272 13.75 -3.91 -8.46
N ILE A 273 14.47 -2.91 -8.00
CA ILE A 273 14.04 -1.51 -7.96
C ILE A 273 14.93 -0.59 -8.81
N ASP A 274 15.73 -1.14 -9.72
CA ASP A 274 16.67 -0.37 -10.54
C ASP A 274 15.94 0.64 -11.44
N LYS A 275 14.77 0.26 -11.97
CA LYS A 275 13.93 1.15 -12.79
C LYS A 275 13.53 2.40 -12.01
N VAL A 276 12.96 2.27 -10.82
CA VAL A 276 12.52 3.39 -10.01
C VAL A 276 13.68 4.22 -9.50
N LYS A 277 14.80 3.60 -9.10
CA LYS A 277 16.04 4.31 -8.75
C LYS A 277 16.54 5.19 -9.88
N LYS A 278 16.66 4.63 -11.10
CA LYS A 278 17.13 5.35 -12.28
C LYS A 278 16.28 6.58 -12.59
N ILE A 279 14.96 6.43 -12.54
CA ILE A 279 14.04 7.52 -12.89
C ILE A 279 13.96 8.58 -11.79
N THR A 280 13.91 8.17 -10.54
CA THR A 280 13.75 9.10 -9.40
C THR A 280 15.06 9.75 -8.98
N GLY A 281 16.20 9.10 -9.19
CA GLY A 281 17.49 9.46 -8.63
C GLY A 281 17.62 9.10 -7.14
N LYS A 282 16.60 8.45 -6.56
CA LYS A 282 16.60 8.08 -5.14
C LYS A 282 17.50 6.88 -4.90
N SER A 283 18.60 7.10 -4.19
CA SER A 283 19.60 6.06 -3.85
C SER A 283 19.56 5.65 -2.38
N LYS A 284 19.05 6.53 -1.51
CA LYS A 284 18.95 6.28 -0.07
C LYS A 284 17.51 5.99 0.32
N PHE A 285 17.31 4.89 1.02
CA PHE A 285 16.04 4.47 1.59
C PHE A 285 16.17 4.37 3.10
N ILE A 286 15.08 4.64 3.81
CA ILE A 286 15.00 4.43 5.26
C ILE A 286 15.26 2.96 5.54
N ASN A 287 16.31 2.66 6.30
CA ASN A 287 16.58 1.27 6.65
C ASN A 287 15.54 0.73 7.64
N VAL A 288 15.39 -0.60 7.68
CA VAL A 288 14.31 -1.22 8.45
C VAL A 288 14.39 -0.90 9.94
N TYR A 289 15.59 -0.81 10.51
CA TYR A 289 15.76 -0.48 11.94
C TYR A 289 15.25 0.92 12.26
N ASP A 290 15.67 1.93 11.48
CA ASP A 290 15.28 3.33 11.71
C ASP A 290 13.76 3.51 11.49
N GLY A 291 13.21 2.92 10.41
CA GLY A 291 11.78 2.99 10.16
C GLY A 291 10.93 2.26 11.20
N MET A 292 11.44 1.13 11.76
CA MET A 292 10.80 0.44 12.88
C MET A 292 10.83 1.30 14.15
N ASN A 293 11.93 2.01 14.40
CA ASN A 293 12.04 2.91 15.55
C ASN A 293 11.06 4.09 15.44
N ASP A 294 10.91 4.67 14.25
CA ASP A 294 9.92 5.71 13.98
C ASP A 294 8.49 5.18 14.21
N MET A 295 8.18 4.02 13.64
CA MET A 295 6.87 3.36 13.85
C MET A 295 6.62 3.05 15.35
N PHE A 296 7.65 2.67 16.13
CA PHE A 296 7.51 2.42 17.55
C PHE A 296 7.16 3.68 18.33
N ASN A 297 7.74 4.83 17.97
CA ASN A 297 7.39 6.11 18.58
C ASN A 297 5.90 6.46 18.33
N TYR A 298 5.39 6.15 17.15
CA TYR A 298 3.96 6.27 16.85
C TYR A 298 3.12 5.31 17.70
N ILE A 299 3.49 4.02 17.78
CA ILE A 299 2.78 2.98 18.56
C ILE A 299 2.68 3.38 20.04
N LYS A 300 3.78 3.88 20.65
CA LYS A 300 3.78 4.34 22.04
C LYS A 300 2.74 5.42 22.29
N LYS A 301 2.63 6.41 21.39
CA LYS A 301 1.64 7.48 21.50
C LYS A 301 0.22 6.92 21.43
N GLU A 302 -0.05 6.03 20.47
CA GLU A 302 -1.37 5.41 20.30
C GLU A 302 -1.80 4.56 21.51
N LEU A 303 -0.86 3.82 22.10
CA LEU A 303 -1.14 2.98 23.28
C LEU A 303 -1.35 3.81 24.56
N ASN A 304 -0.64 4.93 24.70
CA ASN A 304 -0.79 5.83 25.84
C ASN A 304 -2.10 6.64 25.77
N ASN A 305 -2.55 7.01 24.58
CA ASN A 305 -3.81 7.74 24.39
C ASN A 305 -5.07 6.86 24.59
N LYS A 306 -4.91 5.54 24.71
CA LYS A 306 -6.01 4.58 24.96
C LYS A 306 -6.14 4.17 26.44
N LYS A 307 -5.23 4.63 27.30
CA LYS A 307 -5.28 4.49 28.75
C LYS A 307 -5.95 5.74 29.35
#